data_a27f7e60d2d8593932a8f8be114d1686
#
_entry.id   a27f7e60d2d8593932a8f8be114d1686
#
_cell.length_a   1.000
_cell.length_b   1.000
_cell.length_c   1.000
_cell.angle_alpha   90.00
_cell.angle_beta   90.00
_cell.angle_gamma   90.00
#
_symmetry.space_group_name_H-M   'P 1'
#
loop_
_entity.id
_entity.type
_entity.pdbx_description
1 polymer ?
#
loop_
_entity_poly.entity_id
_entity_poly.type
_entity_poly.pdbx_seq_one_letter_code
_entity_poly.pdbx_strand_id
1 'polypeptide(L)'
;MNTRLRHEQTLVNGAFNEDYTTLTVDTSVVFHLSKTFPFHPPTLRIHSKEYISYLTEWYRIVAPICKKYNVKMDCICCNTLVCMWSPCNTCKQMYDEYISYRDKLRLCTRLSYISKLPFDDNVSDIIASFIV
;
A
#
# COMPACT_ATOMS: atom_id res chain seq x y z
N MET A 1 23.51 15.61 -0.35
CA MET A 1 22.10 15.19 -0.53
C MET A 1 21.30 16.40 -1.00
N ASN A 2 20.51 16.24 -2.05
CA ASN A 2 19.71 17.37 -2.57
C ASN A 2 18.47 17.62 -1.67
N THR A 3 17.83 18.77 -1.88
CA THR A 3 16.69 19.23 -1.09
C THR A 3 15.52 18.26 -1.16
N ARG A 4 15.25 17.68 -2.34
CA ARG A 4 14.15 16.73 -2.54
C ARG A 4 14.36 15.46 -1.72
N LEU A 5 15.56 14.88 -1.75
CA LEU A 5 15.87 13.67 -0.99
C LEU A 5 15.82 13.91 0.51
N ARG A 6 16.27 15.07 0.96
CA ARG A 6 16.17 15.45 2.37
C ARG A 6 14.72 15.55 2.82
N HIS A 7 13.86 16.14 1.99
CA HIS A 7 12.43 16.23 2.26
C HIS A 7 11.79 14.84 2.35
N GLU A 8 12.11 13.96 1.42
CA GLU A 8 11.62 12.57 1.44
C GLU A 8 12.04 11.84 2.72
N GLN A 9 13.29 11.98 3.12
CA GLN A 9 13.81 11.38 4.35
C GLN A 9 13.04 11.87 5.58
N THR A 10 12.80 13.17 5.66
CA THR A 10 12.09 13.79 6.79
C THR A 10 10.65 13.31 6.88
N LEU A 11 9.94 13.22 5.74
CA LEU A 11 8.53 12.84 5.71
C LEU A 11 8.29 11.42 6.23
N VAL A 12 9.17 10.48 5.88
CA VAL A 12 9.03 9.07 6.32
C VAL A 12 9.81 8.77 7.59
N ASN A 13 10.60 9.72 8.10
CA ASN A 13 11.50 9.54 9.22
C ASN A 13 12.44 8.34 9.00
N GLY A 14 12.99 8.24 7.79
CA GLY A 14 13.80 7.12 7.36
C GLY A 14 15.30 7.43 7.32
N ALA A 15 16.07 6.48 6.83
CA ALA A 15 17.51 6.60 6.67
C ALA A 15 17.95 6.18 5.27
N PHE A 16 18.77 7.01 4.62
CA PHE A 16 19.39 6.67 3.35
C PHE A 16 20.66 5.84 3.55
N ASN A 17 20.95 4.99 2.55
CA ASN A 17 22.28 4.38 2.44
C ASN A 17 23.31 5.41 1.94
N GLU A 18 24.59 5.00 1.80
CA GLU A 18 25.69 5.90 1.46
C GLU A 18 25.53 6.61 0.12
N ASP A 19 24.98 5.95 -0.89
CA ASP A 19 24.81 6.50 -2.24
C ASP A 19 23.39 7.07 -2.51
N TYR A 20 22.55 7.16 -1.47
CA TYR A 20 21.20 7.69 -1.54
C TYR A 20 20.28 6.99 -2.54
N THR A 21 20.51 5.71 -2.81
CA THR A 21 19.66 4.90 -3.69
C THR A 21 18.59 4.14 -2.92
N THR A 22 18.73 4.00 -1.62
CA THR A 22 17.84 3.22 -0.77
C THR A 22 17.45 4.03 0.45
N LEU A 23 16.14 4.21 0.64
CA LEU A 23 15.56 4.88 1.81
C LEU A 23 14.83 3.83 2.66
N THR A 24 15.39 3.52 3.81
CA THR A 24 14.82 2.55 4.75
C THR A 24 13.92 3.24 5.75
N VAL A 25 12.66 2.83 5.82
CA VAL A 25 11.66 3.38 6.77
C VAL A 25 11.66 2.57 8.06
N ASP A 26 11.63 1.23 7.92
CA ASP A 26 11.83 0.31 9.05
C ASP A 26 12.50 -0.97 8.51
N THR A 27 12.66 -1.98 9.36
CA THR A 27 13.36 -3.22 8.98
C THR A 27 12.72 -3.97 7.81
N SER A 28 11.44 -3.74 7.54
CA SER A 28 10.69 -4.45 6.51
C SER A 28 10.28 -3.58 5.32
N VAL A 29 10.41 -2.25 5.41
CA VAL A 29 9.94 -1.30 4.40
C VAL A 29 11.10 -0.47 3.87
N VAL A 30 11.40 -0.64 2.59
CA VAL A 30 12.53 -0.01 1.92
C VAL A 30 12.09 0.56 0.57
N PHE A 31 12.44 1.82 0.29
CA PHE A 31 12.27 2.44 -1.02
C PHE A 31 13.57 2.40 -1.78
N HIS A 32 13.54 1.89 -3.01
CA HIS A 32 14.65 2.00 -3.95
C HIS A 32 14.37 3.15 -4.92
N LEU A 33 15.29 4.12 -4.97
CA LEU A 33 15.15 5.29 -5.80
C LEU A 33 16.07 5.16 -7.03
N SER A 34 15.50 5.33 -8.23
CA SER A 34 16.29 5.38 -9.45
C SER A 34 17.00 6.73 -9.60
N LYS A 35 17.94 6.82 -10.53
CA LYS A 35 18.62 8.07 -10.86
C LYS A 35 17.66 9.13 -11.41
N THR A 36 16.51 8.72 -11.92
CA THR A 36 15.48 9.59 -12.50
C THR A 36 14.38 9.97 -11.49
N PHE A 37 14.50 9.56 -10.23
CA PHE A 37 13.59 9.99 -9.17
C PHE A 37 13.64 11.52 -9.03
N PRO A 38 12.53 12.25 -8.93
CA PRO A 38 11.14 11.79 -8.74
C PRO A 38 10.32 11.61 -10.05
N PHE A 39 10.94 11.67 -11.22
CA PHE A 39 10.23 11.52 -12.50
C PHE A 39 9.71 10.09 -12.70
N HIS A 40 10.40 9.11 -12.14
CA HIS A 40 9.92 7.74 -12.06
C HIS A 40 9.59 7.40 -10.61
N PRO A 41 8.58 6.54 -10.37
CA PRO A 41 8.22 6.18 -8.99
C PRO A 41 9.34 5.41 -8.32
N PRO A 42 9.45 5.52 -6.99
CA PRO A 42 10.34 4.64 -6.24
C PRO A 42 9.80 3.20 -6.29
N THR A 43 10.69 2.23 -6.16
CA THR A 43 10.29 0.83 -5.95
C THR A 43 10.19 0.57 -4.46
N LEU A 44 8.98 0.41 -3.97
CA LEU A 44 8.74 0.07 -2.57
C LEU A 44 8.84 -1.45 -2.41
N ARG A 45 9.66 -1.89 -1.45
CA ARG A 45 9.77 -3.30 -1.06
C ARG A 45 9.32 -3.47 0.38
N ILE A 46 8.49 -4.49 0.57
CA ILE A 46 7.92 -4.85 1.87
C ILE A 46 8.29 -6.31 2.12
N HIS A 47 9.08 -6.57 3.15
CA HIS A 47 9.64 -7.91 3.42
C HIS A 47 10.29 -8.51 2.19
N SER A 48 11.08 -7.73 1.47
CA SER A 48 11.80 -8.10 0.23
C SER A 48 10.91 -8.38 -0.98
N LYS A 49 9.60 -8.13 -0.89
CA LYS A 49 8.66 -8.20 -2.01
C LYS A 49 8.37 -6.82 -2.57
N GLU A 50 8.29 -6.70 -3.88
CA GLU A 50 7.84 -5.46 -4.51
C GLU A 50 6.39 -5.14 -4.15
N TYR A 51 6.07 -3.87 -4.00
CA TYR A 51 4.74 -3.40 -3.64
C TYR A 51 3.67 -3.86 -4.63
N ILE A 52 3.99 -3.89 -5.93
CA ILE A 52 3.03 -4.38 -6.94
C ILE A 52 2.66 -5.84 -6.69
N SER A 53 3.59 -6.68 -6.26
CA SER A 53 3.31 -8.07 -5.90
C SER A 53 2.44 -8.15 -4.64
N TYR A 54 2.69 -7.27 -3.67
CA TYR A 54 1.86 -7.17 -2.47
C TYR A 54 0.42 -6.78 -2.84
N LEU A 55 0.22 -5.80 -3.71
CA LEU A 55 -1.10 -5.35 -4.16
C LEU A 55 -1.84 -6.44 -4.93
N THR A 56 -1.13 -7.20 -5.77
CA THR A 56 -1.71 -8.33 -6.52
C THR A 56 -2.21 -9.42 -5.56
N GLU A 57 -1.41 -9.75 -4.56
CA GLU A 57 -1.78 -10.73 -3.54
C GLU A 57 -2.95 -10.22 -2.70
N TRP A 58 -2.93 -8.95 -2.31
CA TRP A 58 -4.00 -8.28 -1.60
C TRP A 58 -5.32 -8.40 -2.36
N TYR A 59 -5.30 -8.08 -3.65
CA TYR A 59 -6.49 -8.18 -4.51
C TYR A 59 -7.01 -9.62 -4.57
N ARG A 60 -6.11 -10.59 -4.71
CA ARG A 60 -6.46 -12.01 -4.78
C ARG A 60 -7.17 -12.49 -3.51
N ILE A 61 -6.78 -11.96 -2.35
CA ILE A 61 -7.39 -12.31 -1.06
C ILE A 61 -8.71 -11.58 -0.85
N VAL A 62 -8.75 -10.28 -1.15
CA VAL A 62 -9.89 -9.41 -0.79
C VAL A 62 -11.02 -9.48 -1.82
N ALA A 63 -10.73 -9.66 -3.10
CA ALA A 63 -11.76 -9.68 -4.15
C ALA A 63 -12.84 -10.75 -3.92
N PRO A 64 -12.51 -12.01 -3.56
CA PRO A 64 -13.55 -13.01 -3.27
C PRO A 64 -14.44 -12.62 -2.08
N ILE A 65 -13.87 -11.95 -1.07
CA ILE A 65 -14.62 -11.48 0.09
C ILE A 65 -15.60 -10.39 -0.33
N CYS A 66 -15.14 -9.42 -1.13
CA CYS A 66 -16.00 -8.37 -1.67
C CYS A 66 -17.12 -8.94 -2.53
N LYS A 67 -16.83 -9.92 -3.37
CA LYS A 67 -17.80 -10.60 -4.22
C LYS A 67 -18.87 -11.31 -3.38
N LYS A 68 -18.44 -12.00 -2.32
CA LYS A 68 -19.34 -12.71 -1.41
C LYS A 68 -20.36 -11.77 -0.77
N TYR A 69 -19.96 -10.55 -0.42
CA TYR A 69 -20.81 -9.55 0.23
C TYR A 69 -21.37 -8.50 -0.72
N ASN A 70 -21.25 -8.73 -2.03
CA ASN A 70 -21.79 -7.82 -3.05
C ASN A 70 -21.20 -6.41 -3.00
N VAL A 71 -19.95 -6.29 -2.59
CA VAL A 71 -19.21 -5.03 -2.55
C VAL A 71 -18.44 -4.86 -3.84
N LYS A 72 -18.66 -3.76 -4.55
CA LYS A 72 -17.91 -3.43 -5.76
C LYS A 72 -16.51 -2.98 -5.40
N MET A 73 -15.51 -3.49 -6.12
CA MET A 73 -14.12 -3.13 -5.93
C MET A 73 -13.50 -2.70 -7.24
N ASP A 74 -12.83 -1.53 -7.23
CA ASP A 74 -12.13 -1.02 -8.40
C ASP A 74 -10.77 -1.71 -8.58
N CYS A 75 -10.22 -1.61 -9.79
CA CYS A 75 -8.89 -2.10 -10.09
C CYS A 75 -7.86 -1.35 -9.23
N ILE A 76 -7.07 -2.08 -8.45
CA ILE A 76 -6.08 -1.47 -7.57
C ILE A 76 -4.85 -0.96 -8.31
N CYS A 77 -4.41 -1.64 -9.38
CA CYS A 77 -3.22 -1.22 -10.11
C CYS A 77 -3.38 0.16 -10.75
N CYS A 78 -4.57 0.47 -11.28
CA CYS A 78 -4.84 1.75 -11.94
C CYS A 78 -5.07 2.90 -10.95
N ASN A 79 -5.38 2.60 -9.69
CA ASN A 79 -5.71 3.59 -8.65
C ASN A 79 -4.62 3.76 -7.60
N THR A 80 -3.49 3.11 -7.77
CA THR A 80 -2.37 3.18 -6.82
C THR A 80 -1.21 4.00 -7.39
N LEU A 81 -0.35 4.49 -6.52
CA LEU A 81 0.80 5.30 -6.90
C LEU A 81 1.83 4.54 -7.75
N VAL A 82 1.75 3.22 -7.82
CA VAL A 82 2.59 2.44 -8.75
C VAL A 82 2.31 2.84 -10.20
N CYS A 83 1.03 3.05 -10.56
CA CYS A 83 0.63 3.45 -11.91
C CYS A 83 0.34 4.95 -12.02
N MET A 84 -0.07 5.60 -10.92
CA MET A 84 -0.52 7.00 -10.91
C MET A 84 0.53 7.95 -10.37
N TRP A 85 1.79 7.53 -10.32
CA TRP A 85 2.88 8.37 -9.83
C TRP A 85 3.09 9.61 -10.67
N SER A 86 3.28 10.74 -10.01
CA SER A 86 3.77 11.98 -10.62
C SER A 86 4.95 12.52 -9.81
N PRO A 87 5.79 13.40 -10.37
CA PRO A 87 6.92 13.97 -9.62
C PRO A 87 6.53 14.73 -8.35
N CYS A 88 5.26 15.13 -8.22
CA CYS A 88 4.74 15.80 -7.03
C CYS A 88 4.42 14.82 -5.89
N ASN A 89 4.31 13.53 -6.19
CA ASN A 89 4.08 12.52 -5.17
C ASN A 89 5.33 12.24 -4.35
N THR A 90 5.14 11.71 -3.15
CA THR A 90 6.23 11.45 -2.20
C THR A 90 6.26 9.99 -1.79
N CYS A 91 7.41 9.54 -1.30
CA CYS A 91 7.54 8.21 -0.69
C CYS A 91 6.57 8.06 0.50
N LYS A 92 6.34 9.15 1.25
CA LYS A 92 5.38 9.15 2.37
C LYS A 92 3.96 8.83 1.89
N GLN A 93 3.54 9.39 0.77
CA GLN A 93 2.21 9.10 0.19
C GLN A 93 2.10 7.63 -0.22
N MET A 94 3.14 7.07 -0.82
CA MET A 94 3.16 5.65 -1.18
C MET A 94 3.18 4.76 0.06
N TYR A 95 3.92 5.14 1.09
CA TYR A 95 3.94 4.44 2.37
C TYR A 95 2.57 4.46 3.04
N ASP A 96 1.92 5.61 3.10
CA ASP A 96 0.58 5.74 3.69
C ASP A 96 -0.46 4.92 2.92
N GLU A 97 -0.34 4.85 1.59
CA GLU A 97 -1.18 4.00 0.75
C GLU A 97 -0.99 2.52 1.12
N TYR A 98 0.26 2.06 1.24
CA TYR A 98 0.57 0.70 1.68
C TYR A 98 -0.05 0.40 3.05
N ILE A 99 0.12 1.30 4.03
CA ILE A 99 -0.44 1.12 5.37
C ILE A 99 -1.96 1.00 5.31
N SER A 100 -2.62 1.81 4.48
CA SER A 100 -4.06 1.74 4.27
C SER A 100 -4.49 0.35 3.76
N TYR A 101 -3.81 -0.17 2.74
CA TYR A 101 -4.10 -1.52 2.23
C TYR A 101 -3.84 -2.61 3.24
N ARG A 102 -2.74 -2.50 4.00
CA ARG A 102 -2.41 -3.44 5.08
C ARG A 102 -3.53 -3.49 6.13
N ASP A 103 -4.00 -2.33 6.57
CA ASP A 103 -5.04 -2.24 7.59
C ASP A 103 -6.39 -2.78 7.08
N LYS A 104 -6.71 -2.50 5.82
CA LYS A 104 -7.91 -3.05 5.16
C LYS A 104 -7.85 -4.58 5.08
N LEU A 105 -6.68 -5.13 4.76
CA LEU A 105 -6.49 -6.59 4.70
C LEU A 105 -6.69 -7.22 6.07
N ARG A 106 -6.11 -6.65 7.12
CA ARG A 106 -6.27 -7.12 8.51
C ARG A 106 -7.74 -7.12 8.92
N LEU A 107 -8.45 -6.06 8.57
CA LEU A 107 -9.87 -5.93 8.86
C LEU A 107 -10.70 -6.96 8.10
N CYS A 108 -10.47 -7.11 6.79
CA CYS A 108 -11.17 -8.11 5.97
C CYS A 108 -10.94 -9.53 6.49
N THR A 109 -9.73 -9.84 6.95
CA THR A 109 -9.42 -11.14 7.54
C THR A 109 -10.24 -11.38 8.81
N ARG A 110 -10.33 -10.38 9.69
CA ARG A 110 -11.18 -10.46 10.90
C ARG A 110 -12.65 -10.64 10.55
N LEU A 111 -13.16 -9.85 9.61
CA LEU A 111 -14.56 -9.93 9.20
C LEU A 111 -14.88 -11.27 8.52
N SER A 112 -13.94 -11.84 7.80
CA SER A 112 -14.07 -13.18 7.21
C SER A 112 -14.25 -14.25 8.28
N TYR A 113 -13.59 -14.13 9.43
CA TYR A 113 -13.82 -15.02 10.57
C TYR A 113 -15.19 -14.80 11.19
N ILE A 114 -15.59 -13.56 11.41
CA ILE A 114 -16.88 -13.19 11.99
C ILE A 114 -18.03 -13.65 11.09
N SER A 115 -17.89 -13.56 9.78
CA SER A 115 -18.93 -13.95 8.82
C SER A 115 -19.23 -15.46 8.79
N LYS A 116 -18.38 -16.26 9.40
CA LYS A 116 -18.65 -17.69 9.60
C LYS A 116 -19.62 -17.94 10.77
N LEU A 117 -19.89 -16.92 11.58
CA LEU A 117 -20.88 -16.97 12.65
C LEU A 117 -22.27 -16.63 12.06
N PRO A 118 -23.36 -17.22 12.62
CA PRO A 118 -24.68 -17.14 11.94
C PRO A 118 -25.44 -15.83 12.10
N PHE A 119 -24.83 -14.71 12.54
CA PHE A 119 -25.57 -13.52 12.93
C PHE A 119 -25.28 -12.26 12.16
N ASP A 120 -24.49 -12.26 11.06
CA ASP A 120 -23.93 -10.98 10.66
C ASP A 120 -24.49 -10.45 9.36
N ASP A 121 -25.64 -9.75 9.47
CA ASP A 121 -26.24 -8.99 8.37
C ASP A 121 -25.49 -7.70 8.07
N ASN A 122 -24.56 -7.27 8.97
CA ASN A 122 -23.86 -5.99 8.85
C ASN A 122 -22.45 -6.10 8.27
N VAL A 123 -21.96 -7.31 7.99
CA VAL A 123 -20.58 -7.52 7.50
C VAL A 123 -20.37 -6.84 6.15
N SER A 124 -21.35 -6.90 5.24
CA SER A 124 -21.23 -6.23 3.93
C SER A 124 -21.08 -4.72 4.05
N ASP A 125 -21.85 -4.10 4.97
CA ASP A 125 -21.79 -2.65 5.19
C ASP A 125 -20.45 -2.25 5.78
N ILE A 126 -19.92 -3.02 6.72
CA ILE A 126 -18.61 -2.79 7.33
C ILE A 126 -17.52 -2.92 6.29
N ILE A 127 -17.53 -3.97 5.46
CA ILE A 127 -16.55 -4.16 4.38
C ILE A 127 -16.62 -3.00 3.39
N ALA A 128 -17.82 -2.59 2.98
CA ALA A 128 -18.01 -1.48 2.06
C ALA A 128 -17.44 -0.17 2.62
N SER A 129 -17.62 0.09 3.92
CA SER A 129 -17.13 1.30 4.56
C SER A 129 -15.58 1.39 4.62
N PHE A 130 -14.89 0.24 4.52
CA PHE A 130 -13.43 0.18 4.61
C PHE A 130 -12.72 0.01 3.27
N ILE A 131 -13.37 -0.54 2.26
CA ILE A 131 -12.75 -0.85 0.97
C ILE A 131 -13.08 0.22 -0.07
N VAL A 132 -14.18 0.88 0.09
CA VAL A 132 -14.61 2.01 -0.74
C VAL A 132 -14.26 3.32 -0.02
#